data_536df5ae58ea98d02204e6b4e19a2fef
#
_entry.id   536df5ae58ea98d02204e6b4e19a2fef
#
_cell.length_a   1.000
_cell.length_b   1.000
_cell.length_c   1.000
_cell.angle_alpha   90.00
_cell.angle_beta   90.00
_cell.angle_gamma   90.00
#
_symmetry.space_group_name_H-M   'P 1'
#
loop_
_entity.id
_entity.type
_entity.pdbx_description
1 polymer ?
#
loop_
_entity_poly.entity_id
_entity_poly.type
_entity_poly.pdbx_seq_one_letter_code
_entity_poly.pdbx_strand_id
1 'polypeptide(L)'
;MEDAFRATVEEAIEERRQKLHQLSRFLWENPELALEEVKAHNYLTDFLESEGFSVQRNYLLPTAFRAEYRGKAEPGTNVCPTVAVLCEYDALPDIGHACGHNLIAECSVAAGIAIKEALCKYSTLPGRVVVLGTPAEENSGGKELLIRKGAFKDVHVAMMAHPGKRTGLKYAFTATLQLTVRFFGRTAHAGSSPWDGVNAGDAAVIAYMNISLLRQQLKPTWRVSGKSISARRPSVYLMTSGPLKGRSRTP
;
A
#
# COMPACT_ATOMS: atom_id res chain seq x y z
N MET A 1 -22.86 25.48 7.61
CA MET A 1 -22.51 24.73 6.38
C MET A 1 -21.67 23.49 6.77
N GLU A 2 -20.62 23.64 7.56
CA GLU A 2 -19.75 22.56 8.02
C GLU A 2 -20.50 21.44 8.77
N ASP A 3 -21.37 21.81 9.73
CA ASP A 3 -22.17 20.83 10.47
C ASP A 3 -23.12 20.01 9.59
N ALA A 4 -23.70 20.65 8.56
CA ALA A 4 -24.58 19.97 7.62
C ALA A 4 -23.81 18.98 6.73
N PHE A 5 -22.57 19.32 6.34
CA PHE A 5 -21.66 18.39 5.66
C PHE A 5 -21.30 17.20 6.55
N ARG A 6 -20.92 17.46 7.78
CA ARG A 6 -20.58 16.44 8.76
C ARG A 6 -21.74 15.46 8.96
N ALA A 7 -22.93 15.96 9.17
CA ALA A 7 -24.14 15.13 9.30
C ALA A 7 -24.36 14.23 8.08
N THR A 8 -24.17 14.78 6.85
CA THR A 8 -24.31 13.99 5.62
C THR A 8 -23.29 12.85 5.54
N VAL A 9 -22.04 13.12 5.92
CA VAL A 9 -20.95 12.12 5.93
C VAL A 9 -21.24 11.04 6.98
N GLU A 10 -21.63 11.43 8.19
CA GLU A 10 -21.94 10.49 9.28
C GLU A 10 -23.13 9.60 8.92
N GLU A 11 -24.20 10.16 8.38
CA GLU A 11 -25.39 9.43 7.92
C GLU A 11 -25.04 8.43 6.82
N ALA A 12 -24.28 8.83 5.81
CA ALA A 12 -23.87 7.98 4.70
C ALA A 12 -23.05 6.75 5.16
N ILE A 13 -22.19 6.92 6.15
CA ILE A 13 -21.39 5.84 6.73
C ILE A 13 -22.26 4.94 7.61
N GLU A 14 -23.11 5.55 8.46
CA GLU A 14 -23.95 4.80 9.39
C GLU A 14 -24.96 3.88 8.67
N GLU A 15 -25.60 4.36 7.63
CA GLU A 15 -26.52 3.57 6.79
C GLU A 15 -25.82 2.32 6.19
N ARG A 16 -24.52 2.38 5.98
CA ARG A 16 -23.73 1.31 5.35
C ARG A 16 -22.84 0.56 6.33
N ARG A 17 -22.90 0.90 7.62
CA ARG A 17 -22.05 0.34 8.66
C ARG A 17 -21.94 -1.18 8.59
N GLN A 18 -23.06 -1.88 8.49
CA GLN A 18 -23.07 -3.34 8.48
C GLN A 18 -22.41 -3.92 7.21
N LYS A 19 -22.68 -3.32 6.05
CA LYS A 19 -22.08 -3.73 4.78
C LYS A 19 -20.56 -3.46 4.76
N LEU A 20 -20.12 -2.32 5.30
CA LEU A 20 -18.71 -1.95 5.41
C LEU A 20 -17.97 -2.92 6.34
N HIS A 21 -18.56 -3.25 7.48
CA HIS A 21 -18.00 -4.27 8.36
C HIS A 21 -17.91 -5.65 7.69
N GLN A 22 -18.91 -6.06 6.93
CA GLN A 22 -18.87 -7.30 6.14
C GLN A 22 -17.76 -7.28 5.09
N LEU A 23 -17.51 -6.15 4.44
CA LEU A 23 -16.41 -5.97 3.50
C LEU A 23 -15.06 -6.24 4.19
N SER A 24 -14.81 -5.58 5.31
CA SER A 24 -13.56 -5.77 6.09
C SER A 24 -13.39 -7.22 6.55
N ARG A 25 -14.48 -7.85 7.01
CA ARG A 25 -14.49 -9.26 7.42
C ARG A 25 -14.20 -10.21 6.27
N PHE A 26 -14.80 -9.96 5.10
CA PHE A 26 -14.53 -10.76 3.91
C PHE A 26 -13.05 -10.74 3.52
N LEU A 27 -12.43 -9.54 3.50
CA LEU A 27 -11.01 -9.40 3.21
C LEU A 27 -10.15 -10.14 4.25
N TRP A 28 -10.46 -9.96 5.53
CA TRP A 28 -9.77 -10.64 6.62
C TRP A 28 -9.80 -12.17 6.51
N GLU A 29 -10.94 -12.72 6.11
CA GLU A 29 -11.16 -14.18 5.98
C GLU A 29 -10.62 -14.75 4.66
N ASN A 30 -10.29 -13.89 3.69
CA ASN A 30 -9.76 -14.27 2.39
C ASN A 30 -8.48 -13.49 2.07
N PRO A 31 -7.40 -13.65 2.84
CA PRO A 31 -6.15 -12.94 2.60
C PRO A 31 -5.51 -13.39 1.27
N GLU A 32 -5.13 -12.44 0.44
CA GLU A 32 -4.47 -12.67 -0.85
C GLU A 32 -3.20 -11.82 -0.94
N LEU A 33 -2.18 -12.36 -1.61
CA LEU A 33 -0.87 -11.72 -1.70
C LEU A 33 -0.78 -10.78 -2.91
N ALA A 34 0.27 -9.99 -2.91
CA ALA A 34 0.58 -8.97 -3.91
C ALA A 34 0.37 -9.43 -5.36
N LEU A 35 -0.44 -8.69 -6.11
CA LEU A 35 -0.87 -8.91 -7.51
C LEU A 35 -1.69 -10.19 -7.74
N GLU A 36 -2.08 -10.88 -6.68
CA GLU A 36 -2.95 -12.06 -6.71
C GLU A 36 -4.25 -11.82 -5.92
N GLU A 37 -4.58 -10.57 -5.60
CA GLU A 37 -5.74 -10.14 -4.79
C GLU A 37 -7.05 -10.21 -5.59
N VAL A 38 -7.36 -11.36 -6.19
CA VAL A 38 -8.49 -11.51 -7.14
C VAL A 38 -9.84 -11.44 -6.45
N LYS A 39 -9.99 -12.11 -5.29
CA LYS A 39 -11.24 -12.09 -4.53
C LYS A 39 -11.49 -10.71 -3.93
N ALA A 40 -10.45 -10.09 -3.36
CA ALA A 40 -10.50 -8.74 -2.82
C ALA A 40 -10.89 -7.73 -3.91
N HIS A 41 -10.22 -7.78 -5.07
CA HIS A 41 -10.53 -6.96 -6.22
C HIS A 41 -12.00 -7.08 -6.66
N ASN A 42 -12.48 -8.30 -6.83
CA ASN A 42 -13.85 -8.55 -7.28
C ASN A 42 -14.87 -8.03 -6.25
N TYR A 43 -14.67 -8.35 -4.97
CA TYR A 43 -15.57 -7.92 -3.91
C TYR A 43 -15.65 -6.39 -3.80
N LEU A 44 -14.48 -5.71 -3.81
CA LEU A 44 -14.41 -4.26 -3.72
C LEU A 44 -15.03 -3.56 -4.93
N THR A 45 -14.79 -4.08 -6.12
CA THR A 45 -15.34 -3.51 -7.36
C THR A 45 -16.84 -3.73 -7.46
N ASP A 46 -17.36 -4.93 -7.14
CA ASP A 46 -18.81 -5.20 -7.11
C ASP A 46 -19.51 -4.31 -6.07
N PHE A 47 -18.89 -4.13 -4.90
CA PHE A 47 -19.42 -3.27 -3.85
C PHE A 47 -19.52 -1.82 -4.33
N LEU A 48 -18.45 -1.27 -4.89
CA LEU A 48 -18.43 0.11 -5.39
C LEU A 48 -19.40 0.35 -6.57
N GLU A 49 -19.55 -0.64 -7.47
CA GLU A 49 -20.57 -0.59 -8.52
C GLU A 49 -21.98 -0.56 -7.92
N SER A 50 -22.26 -1.38 -6.90
CA SER A 50 -23.55 -1.39 -6.20
C SER A 50 -23.87 -0.07 -5.49
N GLU A 51 -22.84 0.66 -5.07
CA GLU A 51 -22.96 2.00 -4.49
C GLU A 51 -22.96 3.12 -5.55
N GLY A 52 -23.03 2.80 -6.84
CA GLY A 52 -23.21 3.74 -7.94
C GLY A 52 -21.95 4.45 -8.43
N PHE A 53 -20.79 3.86 -8.23
CA PHE A 53 -19.54 4.30 -8.86
C PHE A 53 -19.41 3.72 -10.27
N SER A 54 -18.75 4.48 -11.16
CA SER A 54 -18.25 3.95 -12.43
C SER A 54 -16.92 3.27 -12.16
N VAL A 55 -16.82 1.95 -12.36
CA VAL A 55 -15.66 1.16 -11.97
C VAL A 55 -14.89 0.66 -13.20
N GLN A 56 -13.61 0.96 -13.24
CA GLN A 56 -12.65 0.36 -14.17
C GLN A 56 -11.82 -0.69 -13.45
N ARG A 57 -12.08 -1.96 -13.74
CA ARG A 57 -11.36 -3.12 -13.20
C ARG A 57 -10.02 -3.30 -13.88
N ASN A 58 -9.05 -3.89 -13.17
CA ASN A 58 -7.68 -4.12 -13.66
C ASN A 58 -7.04 -2.84 -14.22
N TYR A 59 -7.24 -1.72 -13.53
CA TYR A 59 -6.77 -0.41 -13.95
C TYR A 59 -5.25 -0.31 -13.88
N LEU A 60 -4.60 -0.35 -15.05
CA LEU A 60 -3.13 -0.24 -15.24
C LEU A 60 -2.30 -1.38 -14.63
N LEU A 61 -2.79 -2.10 -13.65
CA LEU A 61 -2.15 -3.27 -13.03
C LEU A 61 -3.19 -4.37 -12.85
N PRO A 62 -2.78 -5.66 -12.83
CA PRO A 62 -3.64 -6.72 -12.35
C PRO A 62 -4.18 -6.40 -10.96
N THR A 63 -5.43 -6.75 -10.70
CA THR A 63 -6.12 -6.53 -9.42
C THR A 63 -6.28 -5.08 -8.97
N ALA A 64 -5.66 -4.07 -9.61
CA ALA A 64 -5.95 -2.67 -9.36
C ALA A 64 -7.32 -2.27 -9.93
N PHE A 65 -7.94 -1.25 -9.36
CA PHE A 65 -9.18 -0.69 -9.88
C PHE A 65 -9.24 0.82 -9.71
N ARG A 66 -10.08 1.45 -10.52
CA ARG A 66 -10.43 2.86 -10.37
C ARG A 66 -11.94 2.98 -10.36
N ALA A 67 -12.51 3.36 -9.23
CA ALA A 67 -13.92 3.64 -9.07
C ALA A 67 -14.12 5.15 -8.92
N GLU A 68 -14.93 5.75 -9.76
CA GLU A 68 -15.13 7.20 -9.74
C GLU A 68 -16.60 7.61 -9.73
N TYR A 69 -16.83 8.73 -9.09
CA TYR A 69 -18.09 9.44 -9.14
C TYR A 69 -17.83 10.93 -9.36
N ARG A 70 -18.56 11.53 -10.28
CA ARG A 70 -18.48 12.96 -10.59
C ARG A 70 -19.77 13.65 -10.19
N GLY A 71 -19.65 14.65 -9.34
CA GLY A 71 -20.75 15.54 -8.98
C GLY A 71 -21.26 16.34 -10.17
N LYS A 72 -22.47 16.83 -10.09
CA LYS A 72 -23.03 17.74 -11.10
C LYS A 72 -22.27 19.07 -11.03
N ALA A 73 -21.71 19.50 -12.16
CA ALA A 73 -21.07 20.81 -12.26
C ALA A 73 -22.07 21.82 -12.82
N GLU A 74 -22.06 23.05 -12.31
CA GLU A 74 -22.78 24.17 -12.93
C GLU A 74 -22.26 24.40 -14.35
N PRO A 75 -23.15 24.76 -15.32
CA PRO A 75 -22.72 25.11 -16.66
C PRO A 75 -21.68 26.22 -16.63
N GLY A 76 -20.53 26.01 -17.26
CA GLY A 76 -19.43 26.98 -17.29
C GLY A 76 -18.37 26.82 -16.22
N THR A 77 -18.49 25.85 -15.31
CA THR A 77 -17.44 25.52 -14.33
C THR A 77 -16.33 24.68 -14.98
N ASN A 78 -15.19 25.30 -15.28
CA ASN A 78 -14.05 24.61 -15.91
C ASN A 78 -13.17 23.82 -14.92
N VAL A 79 -13.40 23.97 -13.61
CA VAL A 79 -12.59 23.33 -12.57
C VAL A 79 -13.39 22.22 -11.89
N CYS A 80 -12.94 20.99 -12.02
CA CYS A 80 -13.52 19.83 -11.34
C CYS A 80 -12.41 19.20 -10.48
N PRO A 81 -12.22 19.64 -9.21
CA PRO A 81 -11.20 19.06 -8.35
C PRO A 81 -11.45 17.57 -8.16
N THR A 82 -10.38 16.79 -8.25
CA THR A 82 -10.41 15.34 -8.07
C THR A 82 -9.70 14.97 -6.78
N VAL A 83 -10.41 14.32 -5.87
CA VAL A 83 -9.86 13.72 -4.67
C VAL A 83 -9.81 12.21 -4.86
N ALA A 84 -8.63 11.62 -4.67
CA ALA A 84 -8.47 10.17 -4.66
C ALA A 84 -8.35 9.67 -3.22
N VAL A 85 -9.09 8.63 -2.88
CA VAL A 85 -8.93 7.86 -1.66
C VAL A 85 -8.27 6.55 -2.04
N LEU A 86 -7.09 6.28 -1.45
CA LEU A 86 -6.29 5.11 -1.79
C LEU A 86 -6.72 3.91 -0.95
N CYS A 87 -6.96 2.79 -1.60
CA CYS A 87 -7.50 1.57 -1.04
C CYS A 87 -6.48 0.44 -1.20
N GLU A 88 -5.83 0.02 -0.12
CA GLU A 88 -4.96 -1.15 -0.04
C GLU A 88 -5.75 -2.37 0.41
N TYR A 89 -5.38 -3.57 -0.05
CA TYR A 89 -6.07 -4.84 0.27
C TYR A 89 -5.20 -6.09 0.14
N ASP A 90 -3.91 -5.96 -0.13
CA ASP A 90 -2.97 -7.08 -0.10
C ASP A 90 -2.67 -7.52 1.34
N ALA A 91 -2.39 -8.80 1.51
CA ALA A 91 -2.05 -9.44 2.78
C ALA A 91 -0.58 -9.84 2.83
N LEU A 92 -0.09 -10.12 4.03
CA LEU A 92 1.25 -10.63 4.28
C LEU A 92 1.28 -12.16 4.22
N PRO A 93 2.38 -12.77 3.71
CA PRO A 93 2.55 -14.22 3.76
C PRO A 93 2.45 -14.75 5.19
N ASP A 94 1.73 -15.85 5.37
CA ASP A 94 1.58 -16.62 6.60
C ASP A 94 0.84 -15.93 7.76
N ILE A 95 0.68 -14.60 7.73
CA ILE A 95 0.08 -13.81 8.81
C ILE A 95 -1.14 -12.98 8.39
N GLY A 96 -1.57 -13.10 7.13
CA GLY A 96 -2.78 -12.46 6.62
C GLY A 96 -2.74 -10.92 6.70
N HIS A 97 -3.85 -10.30 7.06
CA HIS A 97 -3.98 -8.84 7.14
C HIS A 97 -3.37 -8.24 8.43
N ALA A 98 -2.17 -8.68 8.83
CA ALA A 98 -1.51 -8.16 10.04
C ALA A 98 -1.12 -6.67 9.92
N CYS A 99 -0.99 -6.12 8.71
CA CYS A 99 -0.82 -4.68 8.46
C CYS A 99 -2.13 -3.88 8.51
N GLY A 100 -3.29 -4.56 8.48
CA GLY A 100 -4.61 -3.93 8.58
C GLY A 100 -5.13 -3.37 7.26
N HIS A 101 -4.69 -3.89 6.11
CA HIS A 101 -5.18 -3.43 4.81
C HIS A 101 -6.68 -3.69 4.59
N ASN A 102 -7.27 -4.70 5.25
CA ASN A 102 -8.72 -4.88 5.28
C ASN A 102 -9.46 -3.68 5.90
N LEU A 103 -8.88 -3.05 6.95
CA LEU A 103 -9.42 -1.83 7.58
C LEU A 103 -9.15 -0.59 6.71
N ILE A 104 -8.01 -0.55 6.02
CA ILE A 104 -7.73 0.53 5.04
C ILE A 104 -8.76 0.49 3.92
N ALA A 105 -9.08 -0.70 3.39
CA ALA A 105 -10.09 -0.87 2.35
C ALA A 105 -11.48 -0.41 2.84
N GLU A 106 -11.92 -0.84 4.02
CA GLU A 106 -13.17 -0.42 4.65
C GLU A 106 -13.24 1.11 4.77
N CYS A 107 -12.19 1.72 5.34
CA CYS A 107 -12.10 3.17 5.54
C CYS A 107 -12.14 3.94 4.20
N SER A 108 -11.42 3.43 3.19
CA SER A 108 -11.31 4.08 1.88
C SER A 108 -12.63 4.02 1.11
N VAL A 109 -13.31 2.88 1.14
CA VAL A 109 -14.64 2.70 0.54
C VAL A 109 -15.66 3.60 1.25
N ALA A 110 -15.67 3.61 2.58
CA ALA A 110 -16.55 4.48 3.38
C ALA A 110 -16.34 5.96 3.06
N ALA A 111 -15.09 6.41 3.00
CA ALA A 111 -14.75 7.79 2.66
C ALA A 111 -15.18 8.15 1.23
N GLY A 112 -14.95 7.25 0.27
CA GLY A 112 -15.41 7.42 -1.11
C GLY A 112 -16.91 7.60 -1.21
N ILE A 113 -17.68 6.75 -0.53
CA ILE A 113 -19.16 6.84 -0.47
C ILE A 113 -19.61 8.13 0.19
N ALA A 114 -19.02 8.50 1.31
CA ALA A 114 -19.37 9.72 2.03
C ALA A 114 -19.15 10.99 1.18
N ILE A 115 -18.03 11.04 0.45
CA ILE A 115 -17.76 12.14 -0.51
C ILE A 115 -18.78 12.12 -1.65
N LYS A 116 -19.10 10.94 -2.20
CA LYS A 116 -20.12 10.79 -3.24
C LYS A 116 -21.48 11.32 -2.78
N GLU A 117 -21.95 10.92 -1.59
CA GLU A 117 -23.24 11.38 -1.05
C GLU A 117 -23.24 12.91 -0.83
N ALA A 118 -22.13 13.48 -0.38
CA ALA A 118 -21.99 14.93 -0.30
C ALA A 118 -22.08 15.60 -1.67
N LEU A 119 -21.42 15.05 -2.69
CA LEU A 119 -21.52 15.57 -4.08
C LEU A 119 -22.92 15.39 -4.67
N CYS A 120 -23.67 14.36 -4.27
CA CYS A 120 -25.07 14.18 -4.67
C CYS A 120 -25.98 15.22 -4.02
N LYS A 121 -25.84 15.43 -2.71
CA LYS A 121 -26.71 16.31 -1.92
C LYS A 121 -26.46 17.78 -2.22
N TYR A 122 -25.22 18.16 -2.42
CA TYR A 122 -24.82 19.55 -2.68
C TYR A 122 -24.46 19.72 -4.17
N SER A 123 -25.49 19.79 -5.02
CA SER A 123 -25.35 19.79 -6.48
C SER A 123 -24.55 20.95 -7.06
N THR A 124 -24.35 22.03 -6.30
CA THR A 124 -23.50 23.17 -6.68
C THR A 124 -22.01 22.94 -6.38
N LEU A 125 -21.68 21.86 -5.68
CA LEU A 125 -20.30 21.53 -5.34
C LEU A 125 -19.64 20.81 -6.53
N PRO A 126 -18.72 21.47 -7.26
CA PRO A 126 -18.00 20.79 -8.33
C PRO A 126 -16.95 19.85 -7.73
N GLY A 127 -16.88 18.63 -8.21
CA GLY A 127 -15.88 17.70 -7.73
C GLY A 127 -16.01 16.31 -8.31
N ARG A 128 -14.93 15.56 -8.18
CA ARG A 128 -14.88 14.15 -8.51
C ARG A 128 -14.16 13.40 -7.38
N VAL A 129 -14.76 12.31 -6.94
CA VAL A 129 -14.11 11.37 -6.03
C VAL A 129 -13.67 10.13 -6.81
N VAL A 130 -12.48 9.64 -6.48
CA VAL A 130 -11.91 8.40 -7.00
C VAL A 130 -11.54 7.52 -5.81
N VAL A 131 -12.08 6.31 -5.75
CA VAL A 131 -11.52 5.25 -4.91
C VAL A 131 -10.54 4.46 -5.79
N LEU A 132 -9.25 4.58 -5.49
CA LEU A 132 -8.19 3.96 -6.26
C LEU A 132 -7.69 2.72 -5.55
N GLY A 133 -8.00 1.53 -6.09
CA GLY A 133 -7.49 0.27 -5.60
C GLY A 133 -6.00 0.11 -5.93
N THR A 134 -5.20 0.03 -4.88
CA THR A 134 -3.73 0.01 -4.96
C THR A 134 -3.20 -1.32 -4.41
N PRO A 135 -3.13 -2.38 -5.24
CA PRO A 135 -2.63 -3.69 -4.84
C PRO A 135 -1.12 -3.67 -4.57
N ALA A 136 -0.62 -4.74 -3.94
CA ALA A 136 0.80 -5.05 -3.83
C ALA A 136 1.65 -3.98 -3.12
N GLU A 137 1.16 -3.43 -2.01
CA GLU A 137 1.92 -2.48 -1.21
C GLU A 137 3.15 -3.15 -0.58
N GLU A 138 2.94 -4.33 0.04
CA GLU A 138 3.92 -5.00 0.91
C GLU A 138 5.18 -5.50 0.18
N ASN A 139 5.09 -5.85 -1.10
CA ASN A 139 6.19 -6.50 -1.79
C ASN A 139 6.66 -5.81 -3.07
N SER A 140 5.75 -5.20 -3.82
CA SER A 140 6.04 -4.76 -5.20
C SER A 140 5.92 -3.26 -5.41
N GLY A 141 5.53 -2.50 -4.37
CA GLY A 141 5.38 -1.05 -4.48
C GLY A 141 4.29 -0.67 -5.51
N GLY A 142 3.10 -1.30 -5.42
CA GLY A 142 2.04 -1.14 -6.40
C GLY A 142 1.67 0.32 -6.70
N LYS A 143 1.69 1.19 -5.68
CA LYS A 143 1.47 2.63 -5.87
C LYS A 143 2.55 3.29 -6.72
N GLU A 144 3.82 2.91 -6.56
CA GLU A 144 4.91 3.41 -7.41
C GLU A 144 4.70 3.00 -8.87
N LEU A 145 4.29 1.75 -9.10
CA LEU A 145 3.96 1.26 -10.44
C LEU A 145 2.78 2.03 -11.05
N LEU A 146 1.74 2.30 -10.27
CA LEU A 146 0.59 3.11 -10.70
C LEU A 146 1.00 4.56 -11.02
N ILE A 147 1.87 5.17 -10.21
CA ILE A 147 2.41 6.51 -10.49
C ILE A 147 3.15 6.53 -11.81
N ARG A 148 4.05 5.57 -12.04
CA ARG A 148 4.81 5.45 -13.30
C ARG A 148 3.91 5.27 -14.52
N LYS A 149 2.79 4.59 -14.36
CA LYS A 149 1.77 4.40 -15.41
C LYS A 149 0.80 5.57 -15.54
N GLY A 150 0.92 6.60 -14.70
CA GLY A 150 0.16 7.84 -14.80
C GLY A 150 -1.20 7.82 -14.12
N ALA A 151 -1.47 6.91 -13.18
CA ALA A 151 -2.74 6.79 -12.47
C ALA A 151 -3.18 8.07 -11.75
N PHE A 152 -2.24 8.95 -11.42
CA PHE A 152 -2.47 10.17 -10.64
C PHE A 152 -2.45 11.47 -11.45
N LYS A 153 -2.36 11.40 -12.79
CA LYS A 153 -2.22 12.60 -13.63
C LYS A 153 -3.38 13.59 -13.51
N ASP A 154 -4.57 13.10 -13.23
CA ASP A 154 -5.81 13.88 -13.10
C ASP A 154 -6.28 13.99 -11.64
N VAL A 155 -5.45 13.60 -10.68
CA VAL A 155 -5.72 13.65 -9.25
C VAL A 155 -5.08 14.90 -8.65
N HIS A 156 -5.87 15.74 -7.98
CA HIS A 156 -5.40 16.96 -7.32
C HIS A 156 -4.95 16.71 -5.89
N VAL A 157 -5.66 15.81 -5.18
CA VAL A 157 -5.36 15.43 -3.81
C VAL A 157 -5.54 13.91 -3.68
N ALA A 158 -4.56 13.23 -3.09
CA ALA A 158 -4.65 11.83 -2.72
C ALA A 158 -4.56 11.69 -1.20
N MET A 159 -5.47 10.91 -0.62
CA MET A 159 -5.56 10.68 0.82
C MET A 159 -5.68 9.18 1.11
N MET A 160 -5.15 8.77 2.27
CA MET A 160 -5.26 7.41 2.77
C MET A 160 -5.26 7.42 4.29
N ALA A 161 -6.06 6.55 4.90
CA ALA A 161 -5.95 6.22 6.31
C ALA A 161 -5.10 4.94 6.45
N HIS A 162 -4.22 4.90 7.44
CA HIS A 162 -3.42 3.71 7.74
C HIS A 162 -3.45 3.45 9.25
N PRO A 163 -3.69 2.21 9.71
CA PRO A 163 -3.65 1.86 11.12
C PRO A 163 -2.32 2.22 11.77
N GLY A 164 -2.37 2.75 12.98
CA GLY A 164 -1.17 3.13 13.71
C GLY A 164 -1.41 3.23 15.21
N LYS A 165 -0.33 3.24 15.99
CA LYS A 165 -0.40 3.32 17.48
C LYS A 165 -0.88 4.69 17.99
N ARG A 166 -0.86 5.72 17.15
CA ARG A 166 -1.24 7.10 17.50
C ARG A 166 -1.99 7.72 16.34
N THR A 167 -2.94 8.58 16.64
CA THR A 167 -3.61 9.40 15.62
C THR A 167 -2.70 10.56 15.20
N GLY A 168 -2.57 10.78 13.91
CA GLY A 168 -1.78 11.87 13.36
C GLY A 168 -2.08 12.12 11.89
N LEU A 169 -1.86 13.35 11.43
CA LEU A 169 -2.10 13.77 10.05
C LEU A 169 -0.83 13.75 9.18
N LYS A 170 0.34 13.82 9.81
CA LYS A 170 1.65 13.78 9.14
C LYS A 170 2.58 12.85 9.90
N TYR A 171 3.00 11.80 9.25
CA TYR A 171 4.02 10.90 9.75
C TYR A 171 5.31 11.08 8.98
N ALA A 172 6.44 10.94 9.67
CA ALA A 172 7.73 10.82 9.02
C ALA A 172 7.84 9.40 8.43
N PHE A 173 7.85 9.30 7.12
CA PHE A 173 8.07 8.04 6.42
C PHE A 173 9.56 7.77 6.26
N THR A 174 9.93 6.50 6.24
CA THR A 174 11.27 6.05 5.93
C THR A 174 11.30 5.46 4.52
N ALA A 175 12.37 5.77 3.79
CA ALA A 175 12.66 5.05 2.54
C ALA A 175 13.15 3.65 2.87
N THR A 176 12.75 2.66 2.09
CA THR A 176 13.18 1.27 2.24
C THR A 176 14.00 0.84 1.02
N LEU A 177 15.11 0.16 1.26
CA LEU A 177 15.90 -0.49 0.22
C LEU A 177 16.03 -1.97 0.56
N GLN A 178 15.62 -2.84 -0.34
CA GLN A 178 15.78 -4.28 -0.24
C GLN A 178 16.96 -4.73 -1.09
N LEU A 179 17.87 -5.50 -0.51
CA LEU A 179 19.05 -6.02 -1.18
C LEU A 179 19.16 -7.54 -0.97
N THR A 180 19.46 -8.25 -2.04
CA THR A 180 19.85 -9.65 -1.97
C THR A 180 21.30 -9.78 -2.33
N VAL A 181 22.12 -10.23 -1.38
CA VAL A 181 23.55 -10.51 -1.60
C VAL A 181 23.73 -12.02 -1.72
N ARG A 182 24.29 -12.46 -2.82
CA ARG A 182 24.55 -13.87 -3.11
C ARG A 182 26.04 -14.15 -3.02
N PHE A 183 26.40 -15.23 -2.32
CA PHE A 183 27.78 -15.68 -2.19
C PHE A 183 27.95 -16.97 -2.98
N PHE A 184 29.04 -17.05 -3.73
CA PHE A 184 29.38 -18.20 -4.57
C PHE A 184 30.62 -18.89 -4.01
N GLY A 185 30.55 -20.19 -3.88
CA GLY A 185 31.64 -21.02 -3.38
C GLY A 185 32.09 -22.04 -4.42
N ARG A 186 33.08 -22.84 -4.02
CA ARG A 186 33.57 -23.99 -4.76
C ARG A 186 33.49 -25.22 -3.87
N THR A 187 32.88 -26.29 -4.36
CA THR A 187 32.82 -27.56 -3.63
C THR A 187 34.12 -28.28 -3.62
N ALA A 188 34.44 -28.92 -2.52
CA ALA A 188 35.57 -29.86 -2.37
C ALA A 188 35.13 -30.99 -1.45
N HIS A 189 35.90 -32.09 -1.44
CA HIS A 189 35.65 -33.20 -0.55
C HIS A 189 36.05 -32.82 0.88
N ALA A 190 35.06 -32.78 1.79
CA ALA A 190 35.26 -32.26 3.15
C ALA A 190 36.32 -33.02 3.98
N GLY A 191 36.53 -34.34 3.72
CA GLY A 191 37.49 -35.16 4.47
C GLY A 191 38.88 -35.28 3.84
N SER A 192 38.98 -35.17 2.50
CA SER A 192 40.23 -35.44 1.79
C SER A 192 40.93 -34.20 1.26
N SER A 193 40.19 -33.17 0.87
CA SER A 193 40.76 -31.94 0.27
C SER A 193 39.94 -30.68 0.57
N PRO A 194 39.57 -30.39 1.83
CA PRO A 194 38.74 -29.23 2.16
C PRO A 194 39.35 -27.89 1.75
N TRP A 195 40.68 -27.83 1.68
CA TRP A 195 41.43 -26.63 1.26
C TRP A 195 41.24 -26.28 -0.22
N ASP A 196 40.76 -27.20 -1.04
CA ASP A 196 40.43 -26.93 -2.44
C ASP A 196 39.04 -26.27 -2.59
N GLY A 197 38.27 -26.19 -1.50
CA GLY A 197 36.97 -25.60 -1.45
C GLY A 197 36.95 -24.10 -1.17
N VAL A 198 35.83 -23.46 -1.40
CA VAL A 198 35.50 -22.10 -0.94
C VAL A 198 34.14 -22.14 -0.30
N ASN A 199 34.06 -21.88 1.00
CA ASN A 199 32.81 -21.95 1.75
C ASN A 199 32.02 -20.62 1.62
N ALA A 200 31.05 -20.59 0.74
CA ALA A 200 30.16 -19.44 0.59
C ALA A 200 29.27 -19.19 1.84
N GLY A 201 29.04 -20.22 2.66
CA GLY A 201 28.28 -20.08 3.90
C GLY A 201 29.03 -19.20 4.91
N ASP A 202 30.33 -19.38 5.06
CA ASP A 202 31.16 -18.57 5.95
C ASP A 202 31.15 -17.09 5.51
N ALA A 203 31.26 -16.84 4.21
CA ALA A 203 31.16 -15.48 3.67
C ALA A 203 29.79 -14.83 3.96
N ALA A 204 28.68 -15.56 3.85
CA ALA A 204 27.37 -15.09 4.19
C ALA A 204 27.22 -14.78 5.70
N VAL A 205 27.75 -15.64 6.56
CA VAL A 205 27.74 -15.44 8.01
C VAL A 205 28.54 -14.20 8.40
N ILE A 206 29.76 -14.06 7.86
CA ILE A 206 30.62 -12.90 8.10
C ILE A 206 29.92 -11.61 7.66
N ALA A 207 29.32 -11.59 6.48
CA ALA A 207 28.58 -10.42 5.98
C ALA A 207 27.40 -10.06 6.92
N TYR A 208 26.62 -11.04 7.35
CA TYR A 208 25.52 -10.83 8.30
C TYR A 208 26.02 -10.27 9.64
N MET A 209 27.08 -10.84 10.18
CA MET A 209 27.67 -10.40 11.43
C MET A 209 28.21 -8.96 11.35
N ASN A 210 28.95 -8.63 10.29
CA ASN A 210 29.52 -7.30 10.10
C ASN A 210 28.40 -6.23 10.00
N ILE A 211 27.31 -6.51 9.29
CA ILE A 211 26.16 -5.61 9.22
C ILE A 211 25.48 -5.48 10.58
N SER A 212 25.37 -6.58 11.33
CA SER A 212 24.79 -6.55 12.67
C SER A 212 25.62 -5.71 13.64
N LEU A 213 26.94 -5.79 13.57
CA LEU A 213 27.86 -4.98 14.36
C LEU A 213 27.81 -3.49 13.98
N LEU A 214 27.58 -3.17 12.70
CA LEU A 214 27.46 -1.80 12.22
C LEU A 214 26.24 -1.06 12.78
N ARG A 215 25.20 -1.78 13.26
CA ARG A 215 23.97 -1.15 13.78
C ARG A 215 24.22 -0.13 14.87
N GLN A 216 25.24 -0.31 15.69
CA GLN A 216 25.58 0.62 16.77
C GLN A 216 25.98 2.02 16.23
N GLN A 217 26.53 2.09 15.03
CA GLN A 217 26.99 3.33 14.40
C GLN A 217 25.90 3.98 13.52
N LEU A 218 24.76 3.32 13.34
CA LEU A 218 23.64 3.86 12.56
C LEU A 218 22.85 4.89 13.38
N LYS A 219 22.37 5.93 12.69
CA LYS A 219 21.51 6.94 13.34
C LYS A 219 20.22 6.28 13.87
N PRO A 220 19.63 6.80 14.96
CA PRO A 220 18.42 6.23 15.57
C PRO A 220 17.24 6.07 14.62
N THR A 221 17.19 6.88 13.55
CA THR A 221 16.13 6.83 12.52
C THR A 221 16.40 5.80 11.43
N TRP A 222 17.55 5.15 11.41
CA TRP A 222 17.91 4.12 10.42
C TRP A 222 17.66 2.73 10.97
N ARG A 223 17.27 1.81 10.08
CA ARG A 223 17.11 0.39 10.42
C ARG A 223 17.79 -0.46 9.36
N VAL A 224 18.43 -1.52 9.81
CA VAL A 224 18.97 -2.56 8.94
C VAL A 224 18.55 -3.89 9.54
N SER A 225 17.84 -4.68 8.76
CA SER A 225 17.42 -6.04 9.10
C SER A 225 17.91 -6.99 8.03
N GLY A 226 18.18 -8.22 8.38
CA GLY A 226 18.62 -9.24 7.44
C GLY A 226 18.20 -10.62 7.88
N LYS A 227 18.00 -11.50 6.90
CA LYS A 227 17.79 -12.94 7.12
C LYS A 227 18.62 -13.74 6.12
N SER A 228 19.08 -14.92 6.52
CA SER A 228 19.66 -15.91 5.61
C SER A 228 18.52 -16.72 4.98
N ILE A 229 18.55 -16.89 3.64
CA ILE A 229 17.42 -17.48 2.92
C ILE A 229 17.67 -18.94 2.53
N SER A 230 18.91 -19.40 2.35
CA SER A 230 19.16 -20.76 1.86
C SER A 230 20.55 -21.30 2.21
N ALA A 231 20.60 -22.53 2.70
CA ALA A 231 21.85 -23.26 2.88
C ALA A 231 22.44 -23.78 1.55
N ARG A 232 21.61 -24.04 0.52
CA ARG A 232 22.07 -24.53 -0.79
C ARG A 232 22.62 -23.44 -1.69
N ARG A 233 22.18 -22.19 -1.51
CA ARG A 233 22.69 -20.99 -2.18
C ARG A 233 22.81 -19.89 -1.13
N PRO A 234 23.92 -19.84 -0.38
CA PRO A 234 24.06 -18.89 0.72
C PRO A 234 23.84 -17.47 0.21
N SER A 235 22.83 -16.84 0.73
CA SER A 235 22.48 -15.47 0.43
C SER A 235 22.01 -14.76 1.70
N VAL A 236 22.34 -13.49 1.80
CA VAL A 236 21.85 -12.61 2.87
C VAL A 236 20.86 -11.64 2.26
N TYR A 237 19.68 -11.60 2.82
CA TYR A 237 18.66 -10.62 2.47
C TYR A 237 18.77 -9.44 3.44
N LEU A 238 18.96 -8.26 2.91
CA LEU A 238 19.10 -7.04 3.69
C LEU A 238 17.95 -6.10 3.36
N MET A 239 17.30 -5.60 4.38
CA MET A 239 16.36 -4.50 4.30
C MET A 239 16.95 -3.31 5.07
N THR A 240 17.08 -2.19 4.42
CA THR A 240 17.50 -0.93 5.05
C THR A 240 16.38 0.08 4.96
N SER A 241 16.11 0.80 6.03
CA SER A 241 15.18 1.90 6.03
C SER A 241 15.81 3.13 6.69
N GLY A 242 15.52 4.30 6.16
CA GLY A 242 16.02 5.56 6.67
C GLY A 242 15.12 6.73 6.25
N PRO A 243 15.31 7.93 6.82
CA PRO A 243 14.46 9.05 6.55
C PRO A 243 14.53 9.44 5.06
N LEU A 244 13.36 9.67 4.47
CA LEU A 244 13.27 10.29 3.15
C LEU A 244 13.85 11.70 3.26
N LYS A 245 14.98 11.96 2.60
CA LYS A 245 15.42 13.31 2.36
C LYS A 245 14.51 13.92 1.29
N GLY A 246 13.51 14.66 1.71
CA GLY A 246 12.80 15.55 0.80
C GLY A 246 13.83 16.46 0.11
N ARG A 247 13.89 16.44 -1.22
CA ARG A 247 14.53 17.52 -1.94
C ARG A 247 13.68 18.76 -1.67
N SER A 248 14.15 19.64 -0.80
CA SER A 248 13.65 21.01 -0.76
C SER A 248 13.95 21.60 -2.14
N ARG A 249 12.94 21.74 -2.98
CA ARG A 249 13.03 22.71 -4.06
C ARG A 249 12.93 24.06 -3.36
N THR A 250 14.06 24.70 -3.14
CA THR A 250 14.14 26.16 -2.95
C THR A 250 13.75 26.82 -4.26
N PRO A 251 13.01 27.93 -4.19
CA PRO A 251 12.47 28.62 -5.35
C PRO A 251 13.55 29.13 -6.29
#